data_6940d4d51490d139e40b73aa125fc7a3
#
_entry.id   6940d4d51490d139e40b73aa125fc7a3
#
_cell.length_a   1.000
_cell.length_b   1.000
_cell.length_c   1.000
_cell.angle_alpha   90.00
_cell.angle_beta   90.00
_cell.angle_gamma   90.00
#
_symmetry.space_group_name_H-M   'P 1'
#
loop_
_entity.id
_entity.type
_entity.pdbx_description
1 polymer ?
#
loop_
_entity_poly.entity_id
_entity_poly.type
_entity_poly.pdbx_seq_one_letter_code
_entity_poly.pdbx_strand_id
1 'polypeptide(L)'
;MSPGKFPGFNPPFATIGDAFAQRRASPLARIAWLAYGVLIVYASLAPWSGWRDLGVSPWAFLTAPLPRYITGFDIAVNVAGYLPFGAIGVLALYPRLRGARAVFVVFLAGTLLSAGIEALQTYLPRRIASNVDLAANAAGVAIGALIASPLCQALIDRGRLARLRAQWFARDATTALLLLAFWPIAQIHPGPMLFGLGEVQPTLDAVARFFGFVAPQLGRTGFGPAEFVMAEAIVTASAVLAAGLTLATVALPAAPRTALALALVAVALPARALAYAVQFGPENAFAWVTPGAIGGLAIGALALAVASAGAQRALLRLALLAVVVLLVAVNVVPDNPYHANWLRGWRPGRLVHFSAAADWIAALWPYALLLWLLGRAFRRRVGDSF
;
A
#
# COMPACT_ATOMS: atom_id res chain seq x y z
N MET A 1 -32.75 -70.23 -0.17
CA MET A 1 -33.01 -68.82 0.25
C MET A 1 -31.65 -68.16 0.53
N SER A 2 -31.20 -67.31 -0.40
CA SER A 2 -29.92 -66.60 -0.32
C SER A 2 -30.18 -65.23 0.25
N PRO A 3 -29.33 -64.74 1.18
CA PRO A 3 -29.55 -63.39 1.76
C PRO A 3 -29.04 -62.31 0.81
N GLY A 4 -29.93 -61.33 0.57
CA GLY A 4 -29.71 -60.21 -0.34
C GLY A 4 -28.58 -59.28 0.12
N LYS A 5 -27.73 -58.91 -0.84
CA LYS A 5 -26.72 -57.84 -0.70
C LYS A 5 -27.44 -56.47 -0.68
N PHE A 6 -27.28 -55.76 0.43
CA PHE A 6 -27.63 -54.32 0.50
C PHE A 6 -26.62 -53.52 -0.34
N PRO A 7 -27.05 -52.59 -1.19
CA PRO A 7 -26.13 -51.70 -1.91
C PRO A 7 -25.44 -50.75 -0.91
N GLY A 8 -24.12 -50.73 -0.98
CA GLY A 8 -23.27 -49.89 -0.13
C GLY A 8 -23.59 -48.41 -0.26
N PHE A 9 -23.95 -47.82 0.84
CA PHE A 9 -24.06 -46.39 1.03
C PHE A 9 -22.62 -45.84 1.07
N ASN A 10 -22.15 -45.29 -0.05
CA ASN A 10 -20.94 -44.50 -0.09
C ASN A 10 -21.31 -43.05 0.33
N PRO A 11 -20.95 -42.62 1.55
CA PRO A 11 -21.11 -41.22 1.89
C PRO A 11 -20.11 -40.41 1.08
N PRO A 12 -20.51 -39.24 0.51
CA PRO A 12 -19.57 -38.34 -0.14
C PRO A 12 -18.82 -37.52 0.93
N PHE A 13 -18.07 -38.20 1.76
CA PHE A 13 -17.04 -37.54 2.55
C PHE A 13 -15.80 -37.42 1.69
N ALA A 14 -15.76 -36.43 0.77
CA ALA A 14 -14.50 -35.86 0.38
C ALA A 14 -13.79 -35.49 1.69
N THR A 15 -12.74 -36.19 2.00
CA THR A 15 -12.02 -36.07 3.27
C THR A 15 -11.60 -34.61 3.36
N ILE A 16 -11.78 -34.01 4.55
CA ILE A 16 -11.30 -32.65 4.87
C ILE A 16 -9.83 -32.47 4.42
N GLY A 17 -9.08 -33.56 4.30
CA GLY A 17 -7.74 -33.64 3.72
C GLY A 17 -7.64 -33.21 2.25
N ASP A 18 -8.60 -33.59 1.39
CA ASP A 18 -8.56 -33.29 -0.05
C ASP A 18 -8.89 -31.82 -0.34
N ALA A 19 -9.70 -31.17 0.48
CA ALA A 19 -9.96 -29.75 0.41
C ALA A 19 -8.73 -28.89 0.80
N PHE A 20 -7.76 -29.46 1.51
CA PHE A 20 -6.49 -28.82 1.88
C PHE A 20 -5.37 -29.02 0.84
N ALA A 21 -5.43 -30.05 0.00
CA ALA A 21 -4.42 -30.36 -1.00
C ALA A 21 -4.46 -29.40 -2.22
N GLN A 22 -5.54 -28.69 -2.45
CA GLN A 22 -5.72 -27.78 -3.61
C GLN A 22 -5.57 -26.29 -3.28
N ARG A 23 -4.90 -25.90 -2.20
CA ARG A 23 -4.60 -24.48 -1.97
C ARG A 23 -3.57 -23.98 -2.98
N ARG A 24 -4.07 -23.38 -4.08
CA ARG A 24 -3.22 -22.66 -5.05
C ARG A 24 -2.60 -21.44 -4.36
N ALA A 25 -1.29 -21.25 -4.60
CA ALA A 25 -0.63 -20.02 -4.16
C ALA A 25 -1.40 -18.79 -4.69
N SER A 26 -1.52 -17.76 -3.88
CA SER A 26 -2.29 -16.55 -4.25
C SER A 26 -1.67 -15.86 -5.48
N PRO A 27 -2.33 -15.82 -6.64
CA PRO A 27 -1.82 -15.10 -7.81
C PRO A 27 -1.60 -13.62 -7.49
N LEU A 28 -2.47 -13.05 -6.66
CA LEU A 28 -2.41 -11.65 -6.24
C LEU A 28 -1.15 -11.35 -5.42
N ALA A 29 -0.77 -12.22 -4.46
CA ALA A 29 0.45 -12.03 -3.69
C ALA A 29 1.70 -12.08 -4.57
N ARG A 30 1.70 -12.92 -5.62
CA ARG A 30 2.79 -12.97 -6.59
C ARG A 30 2.88 -11.72 -7.43
N ILE A 31 1.75 -11.24 -7.94
CA ILE A 31 1.69 -9.99 -8.70
C ILE A 31 2.13 -8.83 -7.82
N ALA A 32 1.66 -8.76 -6.57
CA ALA A 32 2.07 -7.73 -5.61
C ALA A 32 3.57 -7.77 -5.31
N TRP A 33 4.15 -8.97 -5.16
CA TRP A 33 5.59 -9.14 -4.93
C TRP A 33 6.43 -8.66 -6.12
N LEU A 34 6.05 -9.07 -7.34
CA LEU A 34 6.71 -8.63 -8.56
C LEU A 34 6.57 -7.11 -8.77
N ALA A 35 5.35 -6.58 -8.59
CA ALA A 35 5.09 -5.15 -8.71
C ALA A 35 5.90 -4.34 -7.68
N TYR A 36 6.02 -4.83 -6.44
CA TYR A 36 6.84 -4.18 -5.43
C TYR A 36 8.33 -4.27 -5.76
N GLY A 37 8.81 -5.38 -6.31
CA GLY A 37 10.18 -5.51 -6.82
C GLY A 37 10.49 -4.50 -7.94
N VAL A 38 9.58 -4.37 -8.92
CA VAL A 38 9.68 -3.36 -9.98
C VAL A 38 9.70 -1.94 -9.40
N LEU A 39 8.87 -1.67 -8.39
CA LEU A 39 8.83 -0.38 -7.70
C LEU A 39 10.15 -0.07 -6.98
N ILE A 40 10.76 -1.05 -6.31
CA ILE A 40 12.10 -0.90 -5.72
C ILE A 40 13.12 -0.53 -6.79
N VAL A 41 13.18 -1.28 -7.91
CA VAL A 41 14.10 -1.00 -9.01
C VAL A 41 13.90 0.41 -9.54
N TYR A 42 12.66 0.78 -9.81
CA TYR A 42 12.31 2.12 -10.30
C TYR A 42 12.79 3.22 -9.35
N ALA A 43 12.44 3.11 -8.07
CA ALA A 43 12.80 4.09 -7.05
C ALA A 43 14.33 4.20 -6.85
N SER A 44 15.01 3.07 -6.85
CA SER A 44 16.45 3.00 -6.58
C SER A 44 17.31 3.53 -7.73
N LEU A 45 16.84 3.43 -8.98
CA LEU A 45 17.57 3.88 -10.17
C LEU A 45 17.10 5.26 -10.68
N ALA A 46 16.12 5.89 -10.02
CA ALA A 46 15.72 7.25 -10.37
C ALA A 46 16.91 8.23 -10.24
N PRO A 47 17.04 9.22 -11.15
CA PRO A 47 16.09 9.71 -12.16
C PRO A 47 16.19 9.02 -13.55
N TRP A 48 16.81 7.86 -13.69
CA TRP A 48 16.94 7.08 -14.93
C TRP A 48 17.70 7.79 -16.06
N SER A 49 18.46 8.82 -15.72
CA SER A 49 19.21 9.67 -16.67
C SER A 49 20.67 9.83 -16.25
N GLY A 50 21.52 10.13 -17.21
CA GLY A 50 22.93 10.37 -16.95
C GLY A 50 23.77 9.10 -16.82
N TRP A 51 23.27 7.97 -17.33
CA TRP A 51 23.99 6.70 -17.36
C TRP A 51 25.31 6.84 -18.09
N ARG A 52 26.40 6.49 -17.45
CA ARG A 52 27.73 6.48 -18.06
C ARG A 52 28.66 5.51 -17.33
N ASP A 53 29.59 4.94 -18.04
CA ASP A 53 30.67 4.17 -17.44
C ASP A 53 31.64 5.14 -16.73
N LEU A 54 31.84 4.89 -15.45
CA LEU A 54 32.76 5.67 -14.59
C LEU A 54 34.13 4.97 -14.45
N GLY A 55 34.36 3.86 -15.17
CA GLY A 55 35.59 3.07 -15.08
C GLY A 55 35.74 2.30 -13.75
N VAL A 56 34.65 2.12 -13.00
CA VAL A 56 34.63 1.39 -11.73
C VAL A 56 33.91 0.07 -11.93
N SER A 57 34.49 -1.02 -11.38
CA SER A 57 33.82 -2.32 -11.41
C SER A 57 32.44 -2.25 -10.72
N PRO A 58 31.37 -2.78 -11.34
CA PRO A 58 30.03 -2.80 -10.76
C PRO A 58 29.96 -3.47 -9.37
N TRP A 59 30.92 -4.32 -9.07
CA TRP A 59 30.99 -5.07 -7.81
C TRP A 59 32.01 -4.51 -6.82
N ALA A 60 32.68 -3.38 -7.15
CA ALA A 60 33.68 -2.77 -6.28
C ALA A 60 33.13 -2.38 -4.90
N PHE A 61 31.83 -2.06 -4.80
CA PHE A 61 31.19 -1.70 -3.54
C PHE A 61 31.22 -2.83 -2.50
N LEU A 62 31.29 -4.11 -2.91
CA LEU A 62 31.34 -5.25 -1.97
C LEU A 62 32.59 -5.26 -1.10
N THR A 63 33.70 -4.78 -1.64
CA THR A 63 35.01 -4.72 -0.96
C THR A 63 35.42 -3.31 -0.58
N ALA A 64 34.57 -2.32 -0.86
CA ALA A 64 34.83 -0.94 -0.51
C ALA A 64 34.84 -0.73 1.01
N PRO A 65 35.65 0.20 1.54
CA PRO A 65 35.57 0.57 2.94
C PRO A 65 34.20 1.13 3.26
N LEU A 66 33.82 1.05 4.55
CA LEU A 66 32.54 1.62 5.00
C LEU A 66 32.46 3.11 4.64
N PRO A 67 31.31 3.57 4.14
CA PRO A 67 31.10 4.99 3.82
C PRO A 67 31.37 5.87 5.06
N ARG A 68 32.05 7.00 4.85
CA ARG A 68 32.43 7.94 5.94
C ARG A 68 31.21 8.61 6.59
N TYR A 69 30.11 8.73 5.86
CA TYR A 69 28.88 9.40 6.30
C TYR A 69 27.71 8.42 6.18
N ILE A 70 27.49 7.65 7.24
CA ILE A 70 26.33 6.77 7.39
C ILE A 70 25.48 7.35 8.50
N THR A 71 24.20 7.62 8.21
CA THR A 71 23.25 7.99 9.26
C THR A 71 22.38 6.78 9.62
N GLY A 72 21.99 6.67 10.90
CA GLY A 72 21.03 5.65 11.32
C GLY A 72 19.70 5.76 10.57
N PHE A 73 19.39 6.95 10.08
CA PHE A 73 18.23 7.22 9.25
C PHE A 73 18.34 6.54 7.87
N ASP A 74 19.48 6.62 7.20
CA ASP A 74 19.69 5.97 5.89
C ASP A 74 19.53 4.45 6.01
N ILE A 75 20.09 3.86 7.06
CA ILE A 75 19.92 2.43 7.36
C ILE A 75 18.44 2.10 7.60
N ALA A 76 17.75 2.90 8.42
CA ALA A 76 16.34 2.66 8.75
C ALA A 76 15.43 2.72 7.52
N VAL A 77 15.68 3.65 6.59
CA VAL A 77 14.93 3.79 5.34
C VAL A 77 15.14 2.59 4.42
N ASN A 78 16.37 2.13 4.28
CA ASN A 78 16.70 0.95 3.47
C ASN A 78 16.03 -0.31 4.05
N VAL A 79 16.14 -0.53 5.37
CA VAL A 79 15.44 -1.62 6.06
C VAL A 79 13.92 -1.53 5.84
N ALA A 80 13.32 -0.37 6.06
CA ALA A 80 11.87 -0.16 5.92
C ALA A 80 11.40 -0.35 4.47
N GLY A 81 12.18 0.09 3.48
CA GLY A 81 11.87 -0.07 2.06
C GLY A 81 11.86 -1.53 1.59
N TYR A 82 12.71 -2.38 2.15
CA TYR A 82 12.79 -3.78 1.76
C TYR A 82 11.97 -4.74 2.64
N LEU A 83 11.49 -4.27 3.79
CA LEU A 83 10.64 -5.07 4.70
C LEU A 83 9.35 -5.56 4.04
N PRO A 84 8.58 -4.73 3.28
CA PRO A 84 7.40 -5.21 2.56
C PRO A 84 7.74 -6.25 1.48
N PHE A 85 8.90 -6.11 0.80
CA PHE A 85 9.34 -7.10 -0.18
C PHE A 85 9.51 -8.48 0.46
N GLY A 86 10.15 -8.54 1.63
CA GLY A 86 10.31 -9.77 2.40
C GLY A 86 8.97 -10.36 2.84
N ALA A 87 8.09 -9.54 3.38
CA ALA A 87 6.79 -9.98 3.88
C ALA A 87 5.88 -10.50 2.75
N ILE A 88 5.74 -9.75 1.66
CA ILE A 88 4.90 -10.12 0.52
C ILE A 88 5.48 -11.35 -0.20
N GLY A 89 6.82 -11.48 -0.25
CA GLY A 89 7.51 -12.61 -0.86
C GLY A 89 7.15 -13.95 -0.20
N VAL A 90 7.13 -13.99 1.12
CA VAL A 90 6.71 -15.21 1.85
C VAL A 90 5.25 -15.55 1.56
N LEU A 91 4.35 -14.55 1.51
CA LEU A 91 2.94 -14.73 1.11
C LEU A 91 2.81 -15.24 -0.33
N ALA A 92 3.65 -14.74 -1.24
CA ALA A 92 3.64 -15.10 -2.66
C ALA A 92 4.08 -16.56 -2.91
N LEU A 93 5.02 -17.04 -2.11
CA LEU A 93 5.54 -18.42 -2.19
C LEU A 93 4.66 -19.43 -1.46
N TYR A 94 3.82 -18.97 -0.52
CA TYR A 94 2.90 -19.82 0.23
C TYR A 94 1.79 -20.39 -0.67
N PRO A 95 1.34 -21.67 -0.54
CA PRO A 95 1.80 -22.70 0.39
C PRO A 95 2.93 -23.60 -0.14
N ARG A 96 3.50 -23.30 -1.33
CA ARG A 96 4.55 -24.15 -1.96
C ARG A 96 5.81 -24.21 -1.11
N LEU A 97 6.24 -23.05 -0.60
CA LEU A 97 7.33 -22.94 0.35
C LEU A 97 6.80 -22.38 1.67
N ARG A 98 7.28 -22.92 2.78
CA ARG A 98 6.83 -22.60 4.14
C ARG A 98 8.00 -22.47 5.10
N GLY A 99 7.80 -21.74 6.19
CA GLY A 99 8.78 -21.61 7.27
C GLY A 99 10.15 -21.13 6.78
N ALA A 100 11.21 -21.72 7.30
CA ALA A 100 12.58 -21.31 7.02
C ALA A 100 12.94 -21.37 5.52
N ARG A 101 12.39 -22.30 4.76
CA ARG A 101 12.64 -22.42 3.30
C ARG A 101 12.09 -21.21 2.54
N ALA A 102 10.88 -20.74 2.88
CA ALA A 102 10.30 -19.54 2.27
C ALA A 102 11.12 -18.31 2.65
N VAL A 103 11.48 -18.15 3.91
CA VAL A 103 12.32 -17.06 4.40
C VAL A 103 13.65 -17.02 3.65
N PHE A 104 14.34 -18.16 3.54
CA PHE A 104 15.63 -18.23 2.86
C PHE A 104 15.55 -17.86 1.38
N VAL A 105 14.56 -18.38 0.64
CA VAL A 105 14.39 -18.08 -0.79
C VAL A 105 14.07 -16.61 -1.01
N VAL A 106 13.20 -16.02 -0.18
CA VAL A 106 12.84 -14.60 -0.28
C VAL A 106 14.02 -13.72 0.12
N PHE A 107 14.75 -14.09 1.17
CA PHE A 107 15.97 -13.40 1.58
C PHE A 107 17.01 -13.38 0.44
N LEU A 108 17.28 -14.53 -0.16
CA LEU A 108 18.22 -14.63 -1.27
C LEU A 108 17.75 -13.80 -2.48
N ALA A 109 16.46 -13.86 -2.84
CA ALA A 109 15.90 -13.09 -3.96
C ALA A 109 16.03 -11.58 -3.72
N GLY A 110 15.71 -11.10 -2.51
CA GLY A 110 15.81 -9.69 -2.17
C GLY A 110 17.25 -9.18 -2.06
N THR A 111 18.15 -9.99 -1.53
CA THR A 111 19.58 -9.67 -1.46
C THR A 111 20.19 -9.59 -2.88
N LEU A 112 19.85 -10.53 -3.76
CA LEU A 112 20.30 -10.50 -5.16
C LEU A 112 19.72 -9.30 -5.92
N LEU A 113 18.45 -8.97 -5.70
CA LEU A 113 17.82 -7.77 -6.26
C LEU A 113 18.58 -6.51 -5.82
N SER A 114 18.86 -6.38 -4.52
CA SER A 114 19.60 -5.25 -3.97
C SER A 114 21.01 -5.17 -4.52
N ALA A 115 21.75 -6.29 -4.57
CA ALA A 115 23.09 -6.32 -5.12
C ALA A 115 23.12 -5.91 -6.61
N GLY A 116 22.13 -6.36 -7.39
CA GLY A 116 21.99 -5.95 -8.79
C GLY A 116 21.70 -4.46 -8.94
N ILE A 117 20.88 -3.88 -8.05
CA ILE A 117 20.62 -2.44 -8.03
C ILE A 117 21.88 -1.67 -7.68
N GLU A 118 22.63 -2.05 -6.64
CA GLU A 118 23.89 -1.40 -6.27
C GLU A 118 24.90 -1.46 -7.44
N ALA A 119 24.99 -2.61 -8.11
CA ALA A 119 25.84 -2.75 -9.30
C ALA A 119 25.43 -1.81 -10.44
N LEU A 120 24.13 -1.62 -10.66
CA LEU A 120 23.63 -0.67 -11.66
C LEU A 120 23.86 0.80 -11.26
N GLN A 121 23.82 1.10 -9.98
CA GLN A 121 24.05 2.46 -9.46
C GLN A 121 25.48 2.93 -9.70
N THR A 122 26.46 2.04 -9.89
CA THR A 122 27.84 2.44 -10.27
C THR A 122 27.91 3.17 -11.61
N TYR A 123 26.90 3.00 -12.46
CA TYR A 123 26.78 3.73 -13.74
C TYR A 123 26.02 5.06 -13.63
N LEU A 124 25.51 5.40 -12.44
CA LEU A 124 24.76 6.62 -12.18
C LEU A 124 25.61 7.61 -11.36
N PRO A 125 26.11 8.71 -11.96
CA PRO A 125 27.02 9.65 -11.28
C PRO A 125 26.48 10.31 -10.01
N ARG A 126 25.15 10.31 -9.85
CA ARG A 126 24.49 10.87 -8.68
C ARG A 126 24.21 9.82 -7.58
N ARG A 127 24.64 8.58 -7.79
CA ARG A 127 24.49 7.47 -6.86
C ARG A 127 25.85 6.95 -6.42
N ILE A 128 25.92 6.45 -5.23
CA ILE A 128 27.11 5.81 -4.66
C ILE A 128 26.67 4.43 -4.21
N ALA A 129 27.14 3.40 -4.91
CA ALA A 129 26.90 2.02 -4.52
C ALA A 129 27.54 1.72 -3.16
N SER A 130 26.79 1.07 -2.26
CA SER A 130 27.18 0.91 -0.87
C SER A 130 26.96 -0.52 -0.35
N ASN A 131 27.99 -1.08 0.30
CA ASN A 131 27.88 -2.35 1.00
C ASN A 131 26.95 -2.27 2.23
N VAL A 132 26.84 -1.08 2.84
CA VAL A 132 25.95 -0.82 3.98
C VAL A 132 24.49 -0.81 3.52
N ASP A 133 24.20 -0.23 2.35
CA ASP A 133 22.85 -0.24 1.78
C ASP A 133 22.43 -1.66 1.42
N LEU A 134 23.33 -2.45 0.81
CA LEU A 134 23.08 -3.87 0.57
C LEU A 134 22.75 -4.62 1.87
N ALA A 135 23.53 -4.40 2.93
CA ALA A 135 23.31 -5.05 4.22
C ALA A 135 21.99 -4.62 4.87
N ALA A 136 21.65 -3.32 4.83
CA ALA A 136 20.41 -2.78 5.37
C ALA A 136 19.19 -3.30 4.61
N ASN A 137 19.27 -3.35 3.27
CA ASN A 137 18.24 -3.91 2.40
C ASN A 137 18.02 -5.40 2.68
N ALA A 138 19.08 -6.18 2.78
CA ALA A 138 19.03 -7.61 3.12
C ALA A 138 18.42 -7.83 4.52
N ALA A 139 18.77 -6.99 5.50
CA ALA A 139 18.17 -7.01 6.83
C ALA A 139 16.65 -6.72 6.77
N GLY A 140 16.24 -5.73 5.97
CA GLY A 140 14.83 -5.41 5.75
C GLY A 140 14.05 -6.61 5.18
N VAL A 141 14.59 -7.25 4.15
CA VAL A 141 14.01 -8.49 3.58
C VAL A 141 13.90 -9.58 4.64
N ALA A 142 14.97 -9.82 5.40
CA ALA A 142 15.01 -10.86 6.43
C ALA A 142 13.96 -10.60 7.51
N ILE A 143 13.89 -9.38 8.04
CA ILE A 143 12.92 -8.98 9.07
C ILE A 143 11.49 -9.16 8.55
N GLY A 144 11.19 -8.65 7.35
CA GLY A 144 9.88 -8.78 6.73
C GLY A 144 9.46 -10.24 6.52
N ALA A 145 10.37 -11.07 6.02
CA ALA A 145 10.14 -12.49 5.80
C ALA A 145 9.95 -13.27 7.11
N LEU A 146 10.75 -12.98 8.13
CA LEU A 146 10.66 -13.61 9.45
C LEU A 146 9.34 -13.27 10.16
N ILE A 147 8.89 -12.01 10.09
CA ILE A 147 7.59 -11.58 10.64
C ILE A 147 6.43 -12.24 9.89
N ALA A 148 6.49 -12.24 8.55
CA ALA A 148 5.40 -12.76 7.74
C ALA A 148 5.27 -14.28 7.79
N SER A 149 6.36 -15.03 7.96
CA SER A 149 6.35 -16.50 7.93
C SER A 149 5.40 -17.13 8.97
N PRO A 150 5.47 -16.82 10.26
CA PRO A 150 4.50 -17.33 11.24
C PRO A 150 3.10 -16.73 11.03
N LEU A 151 3.00 -15.48 10.57
CA LEU A 151 1.72 -14.85 10.28
C LEU A 151 0.99 -15.54 9.12
N CYS A 152 1.69 -16.01 8.09
CA CYS A 152 1.09 -16.82 7.02
C CYS A 152 0.41 -18.07 7.57
N GLN A 153 1.07 -18.81 8.46
CA GLN A 153 0.50 -19.99 9.07
C GLN A 153 -0.69 -19.65 9.97
N ALA A 154 -0.54 -18.59 10.79
CA ALA A 154 -1.59 -18.13 11.69
C ALA A 154 -2.81 -17.55 10.95
N LEU A 155 -2.60 -16.83 9.83
CA LEU A 155 -3.66 -16.19 9.05
C LEU A 155 -4.33 -17.14 8.05
N ILE A 156 -3.56 -18.09 7.47
CA ILE A 156 -4.01 -18.88 6.34
C ILE A 156 -4.40 -20.30 6.76
N ASP A 157 -3.68 -20.95 7.70
CA ASP A 157 -3.94 -22.34 8.02
C ASP A 157 -5.02 -22.56 9.10
N ARG A 158 -4.70 -22.63 10.37
CA ARG A 158 -5.65 -23.00 11.43
C ARG A 158 -5.55 -22.12 12.70
N GLY A 159 -4.84 -21.01 12.60
CA GLY A 159 -4.62 -20.13 13.74
C GLY A 159 -5.88 -19.35 14.18
N ARG A 160 -5.79 -18.66 15.32
CA ARG A 160 -6.85 -17.74 15.78
C ARG A 160 -7.19 -16.67 14.73
N LEU A 161 -6.18 -16.14 14.04
CA LEU A 161 -6.34 -15.13 12.99
C LEU A 161 -7.05 -15.68 11.75
N ALA A 162 -6.80 -16.94 11.35
CA ALA A 162 -7.53 -17.58 10.26
C ALA A 162 -9.02 -17.75 10.61
N ARG A 163 -9.32 -18.11 11.84
CA ARG A 163 -10.71 -18.19 12.33
C ARG A 163 -11.38 -16.81 12.35
N LEU A 164 -10.72 -15.79 12.90
CA LEU A 164 -11.23 -14.41 12.89
C LEU A 164 -11.47 -13.90 11.47
N ARG A 165 -10.50 -14.16 10.54
CA ARG A 165 -10.68 -13.81 9.14
C ARG A 165 -11.89 -14.49 8.53
N ALA A 166 -12.09 -15.78 8.80
CA ALA A 166 -13.24 -16.54 8.30
C ALA A 166 -14.58 -16.10 8.91
N GLN A 167 -14.56 -15.66 10.18
CA GLN A 167 -15.76 -15.16 10.89
C GLN A 167 -16.11 -13.72 10.50
N TRP A 168 -15.11 -12.88 10.22
CA TRP A 168 -15.31 -11.45 10.00
C TRP A 168 -15.33 -11.02 8.55
N PHE A 169 -14.72 -11.78 7.64
CA PHE A 169 -14.57 -11.36 6.25
C PHE A 169 -15.03 -12.42 5.26
N ALA A 170 -15.64 -11.95 4.17
CA ALA A 170 -16.04 -12.78 3.06
C ALA A 170 -14.83 -13.52 2.42
N ARG A 171 -15.07 -14.65 1.78
CA ARG A 171 -14.00 -15.45 1.14
C ARG A 171 -13.25 -14.67 0.07
N ASP A 172 -13.93 -13.79 -0.66
CA ASP A 172 -13.40 -12.93 -1.72
C ASP A 172 -12.82 -11.59 -1.23
N ALA A 173 -12.71 -11.39 0.10
CA ALA A 173 -12.24 -10.14 0.71
C ALA A 173 -10.74 -9.85 0.49
N THR A 174 -9.94 -10.83 0.04
CA THR A 174 -8.47 -10.73 0.04
C THR A 174 -7.96 -9.50 -0.72
N THR A 175 -8.50 -9.21 -1.90
CA THR A 175 -8.07 -8.04 -2.70
C THR A 175 -8.40 -6.73 -1.99
N ALA A 176 -9.61 -6.61 -1.43
CA ALA A 176 -9.99 -5.41 -0.67
C ALA A 176 -9.09 -5.21 0.55
N LEU A 177 -8.85 -6.28 1.31
CA LEU A 177 -8.00 -6.20 2.51
C LEU A 177 -6.55 -5.81 2.16
N LEU A 178 -6.02 -6.26 1.02
CA LEU A 178 -4.71 -5.83 0.53
C LEU A 178 -4.72 -4.35 0.12
N LEU A 179 -5.71 -3.91 -0.64
CA LEU A 179 -5.85 -2.49 -0.99
C LEU A 179 -5.95 -1.63 0.27
N LEU A 180 -6.73 -2.06 1.25
CA LEU A 180 -6.88 -1.34 2.53
C LEU A 180 -5.58 -1.38 3.38
N ALA A 181 -4.78 -2.43 3.30
CA ALA A 181 -3.47 -2.48 3.95
C ALA A 181 -2.45 -1.51 3.32
N PHE A 182 -2.58 -1.20 2.03
CA PHE A 182 -1.76 -0.18 1.37
C PHE A 182 -2.18 1.26 1.72
N TRP A 183 -3.38 1.48 2.23
CA TRP A 183 -3.86 2.83 2.52
C TRP A 183 -3.04 3.58 3.61
N PRO A 184 -2.71 2.99 4.76
CA PRO A 184 -1.78 3.61 5.71
C PRO A 184 -0.38 3.86 5.12
N ILE A 185 0.10 2.99 4.23
CA ILE A 185 1.39 3.15 3.56
C ILE A 185 1.33 4.34 2.59
N ALA A 186 0.21 4.52 1.89
CA ALA A 186 -0.01 5.67 1.02
C ALA A 186 0.06 7.01 1.77
N GLN A 187 -0.17 7.02 3.10
CA GLN A 187 -0.07 8.23 3.92
C GLN A 187 1.36 8.70 4.18
N ILE A 188 2.34 7.93 3.79
CA ILE A 188 3.76 8.34 3.84
C ILE A 188 4.06 9.42 2.79
N HIS A 189 3.29 9.47 1.70
CA HIS A 189 3.35 10.56 0.74
C HIS A 189 2.97 11.90 1.39
N PRO A 190 3.81 12.97 1.27
CA PRO A 190 3.58 14.25 1.91
C PRO A 190 2.55 15.12 1.16
N GLY A 191 1.39 14.58 0.86
CA GLY A 191 0.33 15.33 0.17
C GLY A 191 -0.19 16.52 0.96
N PRO A 192 -0.76 17.56 0.30
CA PRO A 192 -1.20 18.80 0.92
C PRO A 192 -2.39 18.67 1.86
N MET A 193 -3.20 17.63 1.68
CA MET A 193 -4.42 17.39 2.46
C MET A 193 -4.36 16.02 3.15
N LEU A 194 -4.96 15.93 4.34
CA LEU A 194 -5.05 14.67 5.06
C LEU A 194 -5.85 13.65 4.21
N PHE A 195 -5.22 12.49 3.95
CA PHE A 195 -5.78 11.40 3.15
C PHE A 195 -6.11 11.75 1.68
N GLY A 196 -5.67 12.93 1.20
CA GLY A 196 -5.79 13.34 -0.20
C GLY A 196 -4.86 12.52 -1.08
N LEU A 197 -5.40 11.51 -1.76
CA LEU A 197 -4.68 10.57 -2.62
C LEU A 197 -5.26 10.59 -4.03
N GLY A 198 -4.44 10.26 -5.03
CA GLY A 198 -4.90 10.15 -6.42
C GLY A 198 -4.82 11.45 -7.20
N GLU A 199 -3.92 12.34 -6.82
CA GLU A 199 -3.62 13.55 -7.58
C GLU A 199 -2.95 13.19 -8.91
N VAL A 200 -3.50 13.73 -10.01
CA VAL A 200 -3.03 13.43 -11.38
C VAL A 200 -2.02 14.46 -11.86
N GLN A 201 -2.08 15.71 -11.36
CA GLN A 201 -1.26 16.81 -11.85
C GLN A 201 0.25 16.51 -11.84
N PRO A 202 0.86 15.93 -10.78
CA PRO A 202 2.29 15.62 -10.78
C PRO A 202 2.68 14.61 -11.87
N THR A 203 1.79 13.65 -12.16
CA THR A 203 2.01 12.67 -13.22
C THR A 203 1.90 13.30 -14.60
N LEU A 204 0.89 14.16 -14.82
CA LEU A 204 0.74 14.92 -16.05
C LEU A 204 1.95 15.81 -16.32
N ASP A 205 2.45 16.52 -15.30
CA ASP A 205 3.64 17.36 -15.41
C ASP A 205 4.90 16.56 -15.74
N ALA A 206 5.03 15.35 -15.17
CA ALA A 206 6.14 14.46 -15.48
C ALA A 206 6.10 13.96 -16.92
N VAL A 207 4.93 13.55 -17.40
CA VAL A 207 4.70 13.12 -18.80
C VAL A 207 4.93 14.28 -19.75
N ALA A 208 4.39 15.45 -19.45
CA ALA A 208 4.56 16.65 -20.29
C ALA A 208 6.04 17.06 -20.43
N ARG A 209 6.79 17.04 -19.33
CA ARG A 209 8.24 17.28 -19.35
C ARG A 209 8.99 16.25 -20.19
N PHE A 210 8.60 14.99 -20.11
CA PHE A 210 9.23 13.93 -20.90
C PHE A 210 9.04 14.14 -22.40
N PHE A 211 7.84 14.57 -22.84
CA PHE A 211 7.49 14.81 -24.23
C PHE A 211 7.75 16.27 -24.68
N GLY A 212 8.23 17.16 -23.82
CA GLY A 212 8.59 18.53 -24.18
C GLY A 212 7.41 19.50 -24.36
N PHE A 213 6.25 19.24 -23.72
CA PHE A 213 5.11 20.16 -23.70
C PHE A 213 4.75 20.62 -22.28
N VAL A 214 3.86 21.60 -22.16
CA VAL A 214 3.34 22.09 -20.88
C VAL A 214 2.02 21.37 -20.58
N ALA A 215 1.93 20.74 -19.42
CA ALA A 215 0.70 20.10 -18.99
C ALA A 215 -0.41 21.12 -18.70
N PRO A 216 -1.67 20.84 -19.09
CA PRO A 216 -2.79 21.66 -18.67
C PRO A 216 -2.95 21.58 -17.16
N GLN A 217 -3.21 22.74 -16.51
CA GLN A 217 -3.50 22.80 -15.09
C GLN A 217 -4.96 22.39 -14.85
N LEU A 218 -5.15 21.34 -14.04
CA LEU A 218 -6.50 20.81 -13.75
C LEU A 218 -7.18 21.54 -12.59
N GLY A 219 -6.40 22.12 -11.68
CA GLY A 219 -6.92 22.82 -10.50
C GLY A 219 -7.59 24.14 -10.83
N ARG A 220 -8.59 24.51 -10.04
CA ARG A 220 -9.22 25.84 -10.09
C ARG A 220 -8.33 26.85 -9.40
N THR A 221 -8.26 28.06 -9.96
CA THR A 221 -7.65 29.23 -9.32
C THR A 221 -8.70 30.01 -8.53
N GLY A 222 -8.31 30.67 -7.44
CA GLY A 222 -9.16 31.62 -6.73
C GLY A 222 -9.93 31.07 -5.52
N PHE A 223 -9.45 29.99 -4.90
CA PHE A 223 -10.01 29.52 -3.61
C PHE A 223 -9.62 30.48 -2.47
N GLY A 224 -10.63 30.93 -1.73
CA GLY A 224 -10.44 31.65 -0.48
C GLY A 224 -10.13 30.69 0.69
N PRO A 225 -9.67 31.22 1.86
CA PRO A 225 -9.30 30.38 3.00
C PRO A 225 -10.44 29.49 3.50
N ALA A 226 -11.67 29.96 3.51
CA ALA A 226 -12.84 29.20 3.95
C ALA A 226 -13.18 28.05 2.99
N GLU A 227 -13.07 28.29 1.68
CA GLU A 227 -13.30 27.31 0.64
C GLU A 227 -12.24 26.20 0.71
N PHE A 228 -11.00 26.58 1.06
CA PHE A 228 -9.91 25.62 1.26
C PHE A 228 -10.16 24.69 2.43
N VAL A 229 -10.59 25.22 3.58
CA VAL A 229 -10.94 24.42 4.78
C VAL A 229 -12.08 23.47 4.46
N MET A 230 -13.09 23.91 3.71
CA MET A 230 -14.21 23.09 3.31
C MET A 230 -13.78 21.97 2.32
N ALA A 231 -12.96 22.30 1.34
CA ALA A 231 -12.43 21.33 0.39
C ALA A 231 -11.59 20.25 1.08
N GLU A 232 -10.71 20.65 2.01
CA GLU A 232 -9.92 19.72 2.82
C GLU A 232 -10.81 18.80 3.68
N ALA A 233 -11.88 19.34 4.27
CA ALA A 233 -12.85 18.54 5.02
C ALA A 233 -13.55 17.51 4.13
N ILE A 234 -13.94 17.90 2.90
CA ILE A 234 -14.55 16.99 1.92
C ILE A 234 -13.57 15.88 1.52
N VAL A 235 -12.32 16.22 1.19
CA VAL A 235 -11.28 15.25 0.84
C VAL A 235 -11.07 14.24 1.97
N THR A 236 -10.86 14.75 3.19
CA THR A 236 -10.61 13.90 4.37
C THR A 236 -11.80 12.99 4.68
N ALA A 237 -13.02 13.54 4.70
CA ALA A 237 -14.23 12.76 4.97
C ALA A 237 -14.48 11.71 3.90
N SER A 238 -14.30 12.07 2.62
CA SER A 238 -14.48 11.15 1.50
C SER A 238 -13.47 10.00 1.53
N ALA A 239 -12.22 10.27 1.90
CA ALA A 239 -11.19 9.24 2.03
C ALA A 239 -11.50 8.27 3.18
N VAL A 240 -11.92 8.78 4.35
CA VAL A 240 -12.37 7.96 5.49
C VAL A 240 -13.54 7.06 5.09
N LEU A 241 -14.53 7.62 4.39
CA LEU A 241 -15.69 6.86 3.90
C LEU A 241 -15.28 5.84 2.83
N ALA A 242 -14.42 6.21 1.88
CA ALA A 242 -13.97 5.31 0.83
C ALA A 242 -13.27 4.07 1.42
N ALA A 243 -12.32 4.26 2.33
CA ALA A 243 -11.60 3.16 2.96
C ALA A 243 -12.49 2.36 3.92
N GLY A 244 -13.21 3.04 4.82
CA GLY A 244 -14.03 2.40 5.85
C GLY A 244 -15.24 1.66 5.29
N LEU A 245 -15.97 2.23 4.32
CA LEU A 245 -17.11 1.56 3.69
C LEU A 245 -16.64 0.42 2.78
N THR A 246 -15.48 0.52 2.13
CA THR A 246 -14.91 -0.62 1.39
C THR A 246 -14.66 -1.80 2.33
N LEU A 247 -14.08 -1.57 3.50
CA LEU A 247 -13.92 -2.61 4.53
C LEU A 247 -15.28 -3.19 4.94
N ALA A 248 -16.28 -2.35 5.19
CA ALA A 248 -17.62 -2.78 5.55
C ALA A 248 -18.31 -3.62 4.45
N THR A 249 -18.01 -3.38 3.15
CA THR A 249 -18.57 -4.19 2.04
C THR A 249 -18.06 -5.63 2.03
N VAL A 250 -16.90 -5.91 2.60
CA VAL A 250 -16.30 -7.26 2.65
C VAL A 250 -16.41 -7.89 4.03
N ALA A 251 -16.86 -7.13 5.02
CA ALA A 251 -17.09 -7.61 6.37
C ALA A 251 -18.43 -8.33 6.49
N LEU A 252 -18.42 -9.49 7.14
CA LEU A 252 -19.62 -10.29 7.44
C LEU A 252 -20.46 -9.62 8.54
N PRO A 253 -21.74 -10.00 8.71
CA PRO A 253 -22.60 -9.40 9.73
C PRO A 253 -22.09 -9.55 11.16
N ALA A 254 -21.37 -10.63 11.45
CA ALA A 254 -20.78 -10.88 12.77
C ALA A 254 -19.53 -10.01 13.07
N ALA A 255 -18.98 -9.32 12.07
CA ALA A 255 -17.82 -8.47 12.25
C ALA A 255 -18.19 -7.12 12.85
N PRO A 256 -17.38 -6.57 13.77
CA PRO A 256 -17.54 -5.22 14.29
C PRO A 256 -17.13 -4.18 13.24
N ARG A 257 -17.94 -3.98 12.18
CA ARG A 257 -17.62 -3.22 10.98
C ARG A 257 -17.11 -1.82 11.26
N THR A 258 -17.85 -1.08 12.10
CA THR A 258 -17.49 0.30 12.49
C THR A 258 -16.16 0.33 13.23
N ALA A 259 -15.95 -0.55 14.21
CA ALA A 259 -14.72 -0.59 14.98
C ALA A 259 -13.51 -0.93 14.10
N LEU A 260 -13.64 -1.88 13.17
CA LEU A 260 -12.59 -2.25 12.23
C LEU A 260 -12.27 -1.09 11.27
N ALA A 261 -13.29 -0.38 10.80
CA ALA A 261 -13.11 0.75 9.90
C ALA A 261 -12.44 1.95 10.63
N LEU A 262 -12.86 2.24 11.87
CA LEU A 262 -12.22 3.27 12.69
C LEU A 262 -10.79 2.87 13.08
N ALA A 263 -10.53 1.59 13.35
CA ALA A 263 -9.18 1.10 13.62
C ALA A 263 -8.25 1.28 12.41
N LEU A 264 -8.76 1.09 11.18
CA LEU A 264 -8.00 1.35 9.96
C LEU A 264 -7.60 2.84 9.87
N VAL A 265 -8.52 3.76 10.17
CA VAL A 265 -8.24 5.20 10.23
C VAL A 265 -7.22 5.50 11.33
N ALA A 266 -7.39 4.90 12.53
CA ALA A 266 -6.47 5.07 13.65
C ALA A 266 -5.04 4.60 13.36
N VAL A 267 -4.86 3.61 12.47
CA VAL A 267 -3.53 3.16 12.00
C VAL A 267 -2.94 4.13 10.96
N ALA A 268 -3.77 4.75 10.12
CA ALA A 268 -3.31 5.67 9.09
C ALA A 268 -2.81 7.02 9.66
N LEU A 269 -3.36 7.50 10.78
CA LEU A 269 -2.96 8.76 11.40
C LEU A 269 -1.52 8.77 11.93
N PRO A 270 -1.06 7.76 12.71
CA PRO A 270 0.33 7.65 13.12
C PRO A 270 1.30 7.50 11.94
N ALA A 271 0.90 6.78 10.88
CA ALA A 271 1.71 6.68 9.66
C ALA A 271 1.92 8.07 9.02
N ARG A 272 0.87 8.91 8.97
CA ARG A 272 0.95 10.30 8.51
C ARG A 272 1.84 11.16 9.41
N ALA A 273 1.66 11.08 10.73
CA ALA A 273 2.45 11.84 11.69
C ALA A 273 3.95 11.47 11.61
N LEU A 274 4.26 10.17 11.53
CA LEU A 274 5.61 9.68 11.36
C LEU A 274 6.23 10.18 10.04
N ALA A 275 5.46 10.13 8.95
CA ALA A 275 5.90 10.60 7.64
C ALA A 275 6.27 12.10 7.68
N TYR A 276 5.44 12.93 8.31
CA TYR A 276 5.72 14.36 8.46
C TYR A 276 6.92 14.61 9.37
N ALA A 277 7.03 13.90 10.51
CA ALA A 277 8.19 14.02 11.40
C ALA A 277 9.50 13.69 10.69
N VAL A 278 9.49 12.67 9.84
CA VAL A 278 10.68 12.21 9.11
C VAL A 278 11.03 13.15 7.95
N GLN A 279 10.03 13.69 7.25
CA GLN A 279 10.25 14.50 6.05
C GLN A 279 10.49 15.97 6.36
N PHE A 280 9.82 16.52 7.36
CA PHE A 280 9.80 17.94 7.68
C PHE A 280 10.36 18.29 9.06
N GLY A 281 10.79 17.28 9.82
CA GLY A 281 11.29 17.41 11.19
C GLY A 281 10.25 17.04 12.25
N PRO A 282 10.73 16.53 13.42
CA PRO A 282 9.84 16.05 14.49
C PRO A 282 8.84 17.10 14.99
N GLU A 283 9.23 18.37 14.97
CA GLU A 283 8.41 19.53 15.32
C GLU A 283 7.19 19.70 14.42
N ASN A 284 7.24 19.15 13.21
CA ASN A 284 6.22 19.24 12.19
C ASN A 284 5.38 17.97 12.04
N ALA A 285 5.54 17.00 12.95
CA ALA A 285 4.82 15.72 12.94
C ALA A 285 3.29 15.87 12.81
N PHE A 286 2.74 16.95 13.32
CA PHE A 286 1.30 17.24 13.35
C PHE A 286 0.91 18.46 12.49
N ALA A 287 1.75 18.91 11.58
CA ALA A 287 1.45 20.06 10.70
C ALA A 287 0.25 19.81 9.76
N TRP A 288 -0.13 18.57 9.56
CA TRP A 288 -1.33 18.17 8.83
C TRP A 288 -2.64 18.31 9.63
N VAL A 289 -2.56 18.64 10.94
CA VAL A 289 -3.73 18.83 11.81
C VAL A 289 -4.28 20.23 11.60
N THR A 290 -5.09 20.40 10.58
CA THR A 290 -5.74 21.64 10.18
C THR A 290 -7.22 21.63 10.60
N PRO A 291 -7.91 22.77 10.62
CA PRO A 291 -9.36 22.80 10.86
C PRO A 291 -10.15 21.94 9.86
N GLY A 292 -9.75 21.95 8.57
CA GLY A 292 -10.38 21.13 7.55
C GLY A 292 -10.17 19.63 7.79
N ALA A 293 -8.94 19.22 8.13
CA ALA A 293 -8.62 17.83 8.46
C ALA A 293 -9.41 17.33 9.67
N ILE A 294 -9.48 18.11 10.75
CA ILE A 294 -10.24 17.76 11.96
C ILE A 294 -11.73 17.64 11.64
N GLY A 295 -12.29 18.65 10.96
CA GLY A 295 -13.70 18.66 10.55
C GLY A 295 -14.02 17.46 9.65
N GLY A 296 -13.17 17.19 8.67
CA GLY A 296 -13.31 16.06 7.76
C GLY A 296 -13.22 14.69 8.46
N LEU A 297 -12.30 14.54 9.42
CA LEU A 297 -12.22 13.34 10.25
C LEU A 297 -13.50 13.13 11.08
N ALA A 298 -13.99 14.18 11.73
CA ALA A 298 -15.20 14.10 12.56
C ALA A 298 -16.43 13.74 11.71
N ILE A 299 -16.65 14.44 10.60
CA ILE A 299 -17.75 14.17 9.67
C ILE A 299 -17.62 12.78 9.06
N GLY A 300 -16.44 12.44 8.57
CA GLY A 300 -16.18 11.14 7.97
C GLY A 300 -16.38 9.97 8.94
N ALA A 301 -15.88 10.09 10.17
CA ALA A 301 -16.05 9.06 11.21
C ALA A 301 -17.52 8.90 11.62
N LEU A 302 -18.24 10.00 11.81
CA LEU A 302 -19.67 9.96 12.15
C LEU A 302 -20.50 9.35 11.02
N ALA A 303 -20.30 9.81 9.77
CA ALA A 303 -20.98 9.28 8.61
C ALA A 303 -20.65 7.79 8.39
N LEU A 304 -19.41 7.38 8.61
CA LEU A 304 -18.98 5.98 8.57
C LEU A 304 -19.68 5.14 9.62
N ALA A 305 -19.77 5.63 10.88
CA ALA A 305 -20.45 4.93 11.96
C ALA A 305 -21.92 4.68 11.64
N VAL A 306 -22.62 5.67 11.11
CA VAL A 306 -24.02 5.56 10.69
C VAL A 306 -24.16 4.63 9.48
N ALA A 307 -23.36 4.84 8.44
CA ALA A 307 -23.49 4.12 7.17
C ALA A 307 -23.07 2.64 7.28
N SER A 308 -22.10 2.29 8.14
CA SER A 308 -21.56 0.93 8.27
C SER A 308 -22.57 -0.13 8.71
N ALA A 309 -23.68 0.29 9.35
CA ALA A 309 -24.81 -0.57 9.70
C ALA A 309 -25.72 -0.88 8.50
N GLY A 310 -25.55 -0.19 7.37
CA GLY A 310 -26.42 -0.29 6.21
C GLY A 310 -26.34 -1.61 5.45
N ALA A 311 -27.29 -1.79 4.53
CA ALA A 311 -27.32 -2.93 3.63
C ALA A 311 -26.11 -2.93 2.69
N GLN A 312 -25.62 -4.11 2.32
CA GLN A 312 -24.42 -4.30 1.50
C GLN A 312 -24.46 -3.56 0.15
N ARG A 313 -25.66 -3.39 -0.46
CA ARG A 313 -25.81 -2.63 -1.71
C ARG A 313 -25.61 -1.13 -1.47
N ALA A 314 -26.13 -0.61 -0.35
CA ALA A 314 -25.97 0.79 0.04
C ALA A 314 -24.49 1.09 0.37
N LEU A 315 -23.82 0.22 1.13
CA LEU A 315 -22.40 0.33 1.45
C LEU A 315 -21.55 0.43 0.18
N LEU A 316 -21.79 -0.43 -0.80
CA LEU A 316 -21.04 -0.43 -2.07
C LEU A 316 -21.27 0.86 -2.87
N ARG A 317 -22.52 1.34 -2.96
CA ARG A 317 -22.83 2.60 -3.66
C ARG A 317 -22.20 3.80 -2.97
N LEU A 318 -22.28 3.86 -1.64
CA LEU A 318 -21.67 4.94 -0.85
C LEU A 318 -20.14 4.90 -0.92
N ALA A 319 -19.52 3.72 -0.92
CA ALA A 319 -18.08 3.58 -1.11
C ALA A 319 -17.64 4.08 -2.50
N LEU A 320 -18.38 3.71 -3.57
CA LEU A 320 -18.14 4.21 -4.92
C LEU A 320 -18.28 5.74 -4.99
N LEU A 321 -19.35 6.28 -4.43
CA LEU A 321 -19.56 7.73 -4.38
C LEU A 321 -18.40 8.42 -3.64
N ALA A 322 -18.00 7.89 -2.49
CA ALA A 322 -16.92 8.48 -1.70
C ALA A 322 -15.57 8.49 -2.44
N VAL A 323 -15.23 7.41 -3.17
CA VAL A 323 -14.00 7.39 -3.98
C VAL A 323 -14.08 8.38 -5.14
N VAL A 324 -15.24 8.49 -5.80
CA VAL A 324 -15.42 9.46 -6.90
C VAL A 324 -15.31 10.90 -6.37
N VAL A 325 -15.95 11.21 -5.24
CA VAL A 325 -15.87 12.54 -4.62
C VAL A 325 -14.43 12.84 -4.21
N LEU A 326 -13.71 11.88 -3.61
CA LEU A 326 -12.30 12.02 -3.28
C LEU A 326 -11.46 12.39 -4.51
N LEU A 327 -11.58 11.60 -5.60
CA LEU A 327 -10.81 11.81 -6.82
C LEU A 327 -11.13 13.15 -7.49
N VAL A 328 -12.41 13.54 -7.53
CA VAL A 328 -12.81 14.84 -8.08
C VAL A 328 -12.27 15.97 -7.22
N ALA A 329 -12.46 15.90 -5.90
CA ALA A 329 -12.04 16.95 -5.00
C ALA A 329 -10.52 17.18 -5.02
N VAL A 330 -9.73 16.10 -4.94
CA VAL A 330 -8.25 16.19 -4.95
C VAL A 330 -7.73 16.79 -6.26
N ASN A 331 -8.39 16.55 -7.40
CA ASN A 331 -7.92 17.03 -8.70
C ASN A 331 -8.52 18.39 -9.12
N VAL A 332 -9.53 18.89 -8.41
CA VAL A 332 -10.15 20.21 -8.70
C VAL A 332 -9.66 21.29 -7.75
N VAL A 333 -9.32 20.92 -6.51
CA VAL A 333 -8.82 21.87 -5.51
C VAL A 333 -7.38 22.26 -5.84
N PRO A 334 -7.05 23.57 -5.88
CA PRO A 334 -5.69 24.01 -6.14
C PRO A 334 -4.74 23.62 -5.00
N ASP A 335 -3.46 23.60 -5.30
CA ASP A 335 -2.42 23.42 -4.29
C ASP A 335 -2.55 24.43 -3.15
N ASN A 336 -2.41 23.92 -1.92
CA ASN A 336 -2.41 24.77 -0.74
C ASN A 336 -1.16 25.68 -0.75
N PRO A 337 -1.31 27.00 -0.80
CA PRO A 337 -0.17 27.91 -0.80
C PRO A 337 0.71 27.78 0.46
N TYR A 338 0.12 27.37 1.59
CA TYR A 338 0.88 27.08 2.81
C TYR A 338 1.72 25.81 2.68
N HIS A 339 1.22 24.81 1.96
CA HIS A 339 1.96 23.58 1.69
C HIS A 339 3.20 23.82 0.81
N ALA A 340 3.11 24.72 -0.15
CA ALA A 340 4.25 25.13 -0.97
C ALA A 340 5.41 25.70 -0.13
N ASN A 341 5.12 26.36 0.99
CA ASN A 341 6.15 26.85 1.92
C ASN A 341 6.82 25.70 2.68
N TRP A 342 6.08 24.65 3.02
CA TRP A 342 6.64 23.45 3.64
C TRP A 342 7.55 22.69 2.67
N LEU A 343 7.15 22.55 1.40
CA LEU A 343 7.96 21.93 0.36
C LEU A 343 9.28 22.68 0.10
N ARG A 344 9.35 24.00 0.33
CA ARG A 344 10.62 24.77 0.24
C ARG A 344 11.63 24.36 1.31
N GLY A 345 11.17 23.91 2.48
CA GLY A 345 12.00 23.35 3.55
C GLY A 345 12.37 21.88 3.32
N TRP A 346 11.68 21.22 2.40
CA TRP A 346 11.89 19.80 2.11
C TRP A 346 13.24 19.57 1.42
N ARG A 347 14.06 18.75 2.03
CA ARG A 347 15.34 18.32 1.45
C ARG A 347 15.18 16.92 0.86
N PRO A 348 14.99 16.80 -0.48
CA PRO A 348 14.72 15.51 -1.13
C PRO A 348 15.78 14.43 -0.88
N GLY A 349 17.00 14.81 -0.50
CA GLY A 349 18.15 13.91 -0.40
C GLY A 349 18.06 12.81 0.67
N ARG A 350 17.15 12.93 1.65
CA ARG A 350 17.09 11.95 2.76
C ARG A 350 16.09 10.79 2.56
N LEU A 351 15.12 10.94 1.65
CA LEU A 351 14.02 9.96 1.49
C LEU A 351 13.66 9.67 0.03
N VAL A 352 14.47 10.05 -0.95
CA VAL A 352 14.15 9.96 -2.38
C VAL A 352 13.67 8.57 -2.79
N HIS A 353 14.19 7.51 -2.18
CA HIS A 353 13.83 6.12 -2.54
C HIS A 353 12.50 5.66 -1.96
N PHE A 354 12.22 6.03 -0.72
CA PHE A 354 11.00 5.60 -0.03
C PHE A 354 9.80 6.48 -0.42
N SER A 355 10.04 7.78 -0.66
CA SER A 355 8.99 8.69 -1.13
C SER A 355 8.49 8.29 -2.52
N ALA A 356 9.37 7.91 -3.46
CA ALA A 356 8.94 7.51 -4.80
C ALA A 356 7.98 6.30 -4.78
N ALA A 357 8.22 5.31 -3.91
CA ALA A 357 7.30 4.18 -3.75
C ALA A 357 5.96 4.61 -3.14
N ALA A 358 6.02 5.44 -2.09
CA ALA A 358 4.82 5.98 -1.45
C ALA A 358 4.03 6.90 -2.39
N ASP A 359 4.72 7.69 -3.22
CA ASP A 359 4.10 8.58 -4.21
C ASP A 359 3.29 7.78 -5.25
N TRP A 360 3.84 6.66 -5.77
CA TRP A 360 3.11 5.80 -6.68
C TRP A 360 1.92 5.09 -6.01
N ILE A 361 2.10 4.62 -4.77
CA ILE A 361 0.99 4.03 -4.02
C ILE A 361 -0.08 5.09 -3.77
N ALA A 362 0.29 6.30 -3.37
CA ALA A 362 -0.63 7.42 -3.13
C ALA A 362 -1.37 7.82 -4.41
N ALA A 363 -0.67 7.91 -5.55
CA ALA A 363 -1.25 8.27 -6.83
C ALA A 363 -2.22 7.18 -7.34
N LEU A 364 -1.88 5.90 -7.23
CA LEU A 364 -2.63 4.81 -7.86
C LEU A 364 -3.70 4.19 -6.96
N TRP A 365 -3.58 4.31 -5.63
CA TRP A 365 -4.45 3.62 -4.68
C TRP A 365 -5.95 3.89 -4.88
N PRO A 366 -6.42 5.16 -5.00
CA PRO A 366 -7.86 5.40 -5.15
C PRO A 366 -8.41 4.87 -6.48
N TYR A 367 -7.61 4.88 -7.55
CA TYR A 367 -8.01 4.31 -8.84
C TYR A 367 -8.12 2.79 -8.78
N ALA A 368 -7.16 2.12 -8.13
CA ALA A 368 -7.21 0.68 -7.91
C ALA A 368 -8.44 0.30 -7.06
N LEU A 369 -8.74 1.11 -6.03
CA LEU A 369 -9.93 0.93 -5.20
C LEU A 369 -11.22 1.13 -6.00
N LEU A 370 -11.29 2.17 -6.84
CA LEU A 370 -12.43 2.44 -7.71
C LEU A 370 -12.68 1.27 -8.68
N LEU A 371 -11.63 0.79 -9.36
CA LEU A 371 -11.74 -0.34 -10.29
C LEU A 371 -12.21 -1.62 -9.57
N TRP A 372 -11.71 -1.88 -8.38
CA TRP A 372 -12.16 -3.02 -7.59
C TRP A 372 -13.63 -2.91 -7.18
N LEU A 373 -14.07 -1.74 -6.73
CA LEU A 373 -15.48 -1.47 -6.35
C LEU A 373 -16.42 -1.60 -7.54
N LEU A 374 -16.04 -1.07 -8.71
CA LEU A 374 -16.80 -1.21 -9.96
C LEU A 374 -16.92 -2.68 -10.38
N GLY A 375 -15.82 -3.42 -10.36
CA GLY A 375 -15.83 -4.85 -10.65
C GLY A 375 -16.70 -5.66 -9.68
N ARG A 376 -16.76 -5.25 -8.41
CA ARG A 376 -17.65 -5.86 -7.40
C ARG A 376 -19.11 -5.51 -7.66
N ALA A 377 -19.39 -4.28 -8.04
CA ALA A 377 -20.76 -3.84 -8.40
C ALA A 377 -21.29 -4.60 -9.63
N PHE A 378 -20.45 -4.77 -10.64
CA PHE A 378 -20.80 -5.49 -11.86
C PHE A 378 -21.09 -6.97 -11.59
N ARG A 379 -20.23 -7.67 -10.86
CA ARG A 379 -20.43 -9.09 -10.50
C ARG A 379 -21.72 -9.32 -9.73
N ARG A 380 -22.13 -8.39 -8.86
CA ARG A 380 -23.41 -8.51 -8.13
C ARG A 380 -24.63 -8.32 -9.03
N ARG A 381 -24.55 -7.42 -10.02
CA ARG A 381 -25.65 -7.24 -10.99
C ARG A 381 -25.89 -8.50 -11.81
N VAL A 382 -24.83 -9.13 -12.27
CA VAL A 382 -24.90 -10.38 -13.06
C VAL A 382 -25.42 -11.54 -12.20
N GLY A 383 -25.00 -11.65 -10.93
CA GLY A 383 -25.48 -12.70 -10.01
C GLY A 383 -26.94 -12.53 -9.55
N ASP A 384 -27.51 -11.33 -9.60
CA ASP A 384 -28.94 -11.07 -9.29
C ASP A 384 -29.85 -11.28 -10.52
N SER A 385 -29.29 -11.55 -11.72
CA SER A 385 -30.01 -11.73 -12.99
C SER A 385 -30.24 -13.19 -13.35
N PHE A 386 -29.74 -14.12 -12.55
CA PHE A 386 -29.89 -15.57 -12.62
C PHE A 386 -30.47 -16.12 -11.31
#